data_8b8cae99fc2ab13c7d3ee6aa364fa604
#
_entry.id   8b8cae99fc2ab13c7d3ee6aa364fa604
#
_cell.length_a   1.000
_cell.length_b   1.000
_cell.length_c   1.000
_cell.angle_alpha   90.00
_cell.angle_beta   90.00
_cell.angle_gamma   90.00
#
_symmetry.space_group_name_H-M   'P 1'
#
loop_
_entity.id
_entity.type
_entity.pdbx_description
1 polymer ?
#
loop_
_entity_poly.entity_id
_entity_poly.type
_entity_poly.pdbx_seq_one_letter_code
_entity_poly.pdbx_strand_id
1 'polypeptide(L)'
;MTEVRVAGDSDLPGVVATLAEAFVTDPVLSFLFEDPARRPSLLAAFFANRLAGGRGFDEVVVPADADGGRTCAAVWVPPTGPDEPGPDFAAVGAANMALLGEEWAVERLAPLAPLMEAHPVTPHWYLAFVGTVASARGRGLASACISEVTRRCDATGHGAYLESSDPANVPLYERHGFCVTSEVTIPGGPTVPLMWRDPR
;
A
#
# COMPACT_ATOMS: atom_id res chain seq x y z
N MET A 1 14.48 -19.18 1.04
CA MET A 1 13.62 -18.00 1.31
C MET A 1 14.17 -16.84 0.49
N THR A 2 13.35 -16.05 -0.16
CA THR A 2 13.79 -14.84 -0.85
C THR A 2 14.30 -13.85 0.18
N GLU A 3 15.56 -13.39 0.02
CA GLU A 3 16.13 -12.33 0.83
C GLU A 3 15.51 -10.99 0.41
N VAL A 4 15.25 -10.11 1.38
CA VAL A 4 14.67 -8.79 1.15
C VAL A 4 15.50 -7.71 1.86
N ARG A 5 15.39 -6.49 1.38
CA ARG A 5 16.04 -5.31 1.97
C ARG A 5 15.12 -4.09 1.92
N VAL A 6 15.47 -3.08 2.67
CA VAL A 6 14.85 -1.75 2.53
C VAL A 6 15.38 -1.10 1.24
N ALA A 7 14.48 -0.50 0.48
CA ALA A 7 14.79 0.22 -0.74
C ALA A 7 15.51 1.54 -0.42
N GLY A 8 16.51 1.87 -1.23
CA GLY A 8 17.12 3.20 -1.23
C GLY A 8 16.51 4.12 -2.29
N ASP A 9 16.93 5.39 -2.30
CA ASP A 9 16.41 6.39 -3.25
C ASP A 9 16.56 5.99 -4.72
N SER A 10 17.62 5.25 -5.06
CA SER A 10 17.84 4.73 -6.42
C SER A 10 16.86 3.65 -6.85
N ASP A 11 16.18 2.99 -5.92
CA ASP A 11 15.16 1.98 -6.21
C ASP A 11 13.80 2.60 -6.53
N LEU A 12 13.51 3.81 -6.01
CA LEU A 12 12.17 4.41 -6.06
C LEU A 12 11.56 4.49 -7.47
N PRO A 13 12.28 4.85 -8.54
CA PRO A 13 11.72 4.81 -9.89
C PRO A 13 11.25 3.40 -10.30
N GLY A 14 11.99 2.35 -9.93
CA GLY A 14 11.61 0.96 -10.15
C GLY A 14 10.39 0.56 -9.32
N VAL A 15 10.33 0.96 -8.06
CA VAL A 15 9.19 0.73 -7.16
C VAL A 15 7.92 1.37 -7.71
N VAL A 16 7.98 2.62 -8.17
CA VAL A 16 6.84 3.32 -8.80
C VAL A 16 6.31 2.52 -9.99
N ALA A 17 7.20 2.10 -10.91
CA ALA A 17 6.81 1.34 -12.09
C ALA A 17 6.19 -0.01 -11.71
N THR A 18 6.76 -0.72 -10.73
CA THR A 18 6.27 -2.01 -10.23
C THR A 18 4.88 -1.88 -9.62
N LEU A 19 4.65 -0.88 -8.76
CA LEU A 19 3.35 -0.66 -8.15
C LEU A 19 2.32 -0.23 -9.21
N ALA A 20 2.68 0.66 -10.13
CA ALA A 20 1.78 1.08 -11.21
C ALA A 20 1.33 -0.11 -12.09
N GLU A 21 2.23 -1.03 -12.45
CA GLU A 21 1.88 -2.24 -13.19
C GLU A 21 1.01 -3.20 -12.35
N ALA A 22 1.42 -3.45 -11.10
CA ALA A 22 0.76 -4.43 -10.24
C ALA A 22 -0.70 -4.05 -9.93
N PHE A 23 -0.99 -2.74 -9.82
CA PHE A 23 -2.29 -2.21 -9.43
C PHE A 23 -3.19 -1.77 -10.60
N VAL A 24 -2.80 -2.02 -11.85
CA VAL A 24 -3.58 -1.58 -13.02
C VAL A 24 -5.00 -2.16 -13.07
N THR A 25 -5.22 -3.33 -12.45
CA THR A 25 -6.53 -4.01 -12.37
C THR A 25 -7.09 -4.06 -10.95
N ASP A 26 -6.44 -3.37 -9.99
CA ASP A 26 -6.89 -3.32 -8.60
C ASP A 26 -8.28 -2.68 -8.50
N PRO A 27 -9.25 -3.26 -7.75
CA PRO A 27 -10.61 -2.74 -7.66
C PRO A 27 -10.71 -1.30 -7.15
N VAL A 28 -9.98 -0.94 -6.10
CA VAL A 28 -10.01 0.41 -5.50
C VAL A 28 -9.32 1.41 -6.44
N LEU A 29 -8.15 1.07 -6.98
CA LEU A 29 -7.45 1.98 -7.88
C LEU A 29 -8.14 2.07 -9.26
N SER A 30 -8.91 1.04 -9.66
CA SER A 30 -9.78 1.13 -10.84
C SER A 30 -10.99 2.02 -10.62
N PHE A 31 -11.52 2.09 -9.40
CA PHE A 31 -12.56 3.05 -9.02
C PHE A 31 -12.00 4.47 -9.02
N LEU A 32 -10.80 4.69 -8.48
CA LEU A 32 -10.15 6.00 -8.46
C LEU A 32 -9.78 6.50 -9.86
N PHE A 33 -9.28 5.61 -10.72
CA PHE A 33 -8.78 5.92 -12.07
C PHE A 33 -9.58 5.13 -13.11
N GLU A 34 -10.81 5.59 -13.37
CA GLU A 34 -11.81 4.86 -14.14
C GLU A 34 -11.38 4.60 -15.60
N ASP A 35 -10.73 5.58 -16.26
CA ASP A 35 -10.30 5.45 -17.66
C ASP A 35 -9.15 4.44 -17.80
N PRO A 36 -9.39 3.24 -18.37
CA PRO A 36 -8.37 2.21 -18.48
C PRO A 36 -7.20 2.61 -19.42
N ALA A 37 -7.43 3.55 -20.36
CA ALA A 37 -6.37 4.01 -21.25
C ALA A 37 -5.39 4.95 -20.56
N ARG A 38 -5.86 5.76 -19.61
CA ARG A 38 -5.05 6.70 -18.84
C ARG A 38 -4.52 6.11 -17.54
N ARG A 39 -5.17 5.05 -17.03
CA ARG A 39 -4.88 4.46 -15.71
C ARG A 39 -3.39 4.15 -15.50
N PRO A 40 -2.63 3.51 -16.43
CA PRO A 40 -1.23 3.22 -16.18
C PRO A 40 -0.38 4.46 -15.88
N SER A 41 -0.58 5.55 -16.62
CA SER A 41 0.15 6.81 -16.42
C SER A 41 -0.29 7.52 -15.14
N LEU A 42 -1.58 7.47 -14.80
CA LEU A 42 -2.12 8.06 -13.57
C LEU A 42 -1.63 7.31 -12.33
N LEU A 43 -1.56 5.98 -12.37
CA LEU A 43 -1.00 5.16 -11.31
C LEU A 43 0.49 5.46 -11.09
N ALA A 44 1.27 5.63 -12.15
CA ALA A 44 2.67 6.00 -12.02
C ALA A 44 2.84 7.36 -11.31
N ALA A 45 2.03 8.36 -11.68
CA ALA A 45 2.04 9.66 -11.02
C ALA A 45 1.54 9.58 -9.57
N PHE A 46 0.47 8.82 -9.31
CA PHE A 46 -0.08 8.60 -7.97
C PHE A 46 0.96 7.97 -7.03
N PHE A 47 1.62 6.88 -7.46
CA PHE A 47 2.65 6.24 -6.64
C PHE A 47 3.90 7.11 -6.47
N ALA A 48 4.27 7.90 -7.48
CA ALA A 48 5.35 8.88 -7.35
C ALA A 48 5.03 9.93 -6.27
N ASN A 49 3.81 10.51 -6.29
CA ASN A 49 3.35 11.46 -5.28
C ASN A 49 3.30 10.81 -3.89
N ARG A 50 2.78 9.57 -3.79
CA ARG A 50 2.67 8.85 -2.52
C ARG A 50 4.04 8.56 -1.89
N LEU A 51 5.00 8.09 -2.68
CA LEU A 51 6.35 7.81 -2.18
C LEU A 51 7.12 9.10 -1.85
N ALA A 52 6.87 10.19 -2.57
CA ALA A 52 7.46 11.48 -2.24
C ALA A 52 6.94 12.03 -0.90
N GLY A 53 5.63 11.93 -0.65
CA GLY A 53 5.01 12.36 0.61
C GLY A 53 5.34 11.45 1.80
N GLY A 54 5.68 10.18 1.54
CA GLY A 54 6.13 9.23 2.56
C GLY A 54 7.64 9.25 2.84
N ARG A 55 8.39 10.08 2.12
CA ARG A 55 9.86 10.12 2.24
C ARG A 55 10.29 10.45 3.68
N GLY A 56 11.16 9.59 4.21
CA GLY A 56 11.66 9.71 5.57
C GLY A 56 10.76 9.07 6.65
N PHE A 57 9.57 8.59 6.27
CA PHE A 57 8.63 7.89 7.16
C PHE A 57 8.31 6.48 6.68
N ASP A 58 8.01 6.33 5.39
CA ASP A 58 7.67 5.03 4.83
C ASP A 58 8.91 4.15 4.73
N GLU A 59 8.69 2.87 4.99
CA GLU A 59 9.68 1.85 4.75
C GLU A 59 9.25 0.99 3.55
N VAL A 60 10.02 1.07 2.48
CA VAL A 60 9.78 0.29 1.27
C VAL A 60 10.65 -0.96 1.28
N VAL A 61 10.03 -2.15 1.35
CA VAL A 61 10.73 -3.44 1.35
C VAL A 61 10.67 -4.05 -0.04
N VAL A 62 11.84 -4.44 -0.56
CA VAL A 62 12.00 -5.03 -1.89
C VAL A 62 12.85 -6.31 -1.83
N PRO A 63 12.76 -7.22 -2.81
CA PRO A 63 13.72 -8.31 -2.96
C PRO A 63 15.17 -7.79 -3.03
N ALA A 64 16.11 -8.54 -2.44
CA ALA A 64 17.52 -8.13 -2.36
C ALA A 64 18.33 -8.45 -3.64
N ASP A 65 17.68 -9.01 -4.67
CA ASP A 65 18.29 -9.29 -5.97
C ASP A 65 18.56 -8.00 -6.78
N ALA A 66 19.23 -8.16 -7.92
CA ALA A 66 19.63 -7.04 -8.79
C ALA A 66 18.41 -6.30 -9.39
N ASP A 67 17.26 -6.98 -9.50
CA ASP A 67 16.01 -6.41 -10.03
C ASP A 67 15.15 -5.79 -8.93
N GLY A 68 15.44 -6.05 -7.65
CA GLY A 68 14.89 -5.45 -6.43
C GLY A 68 13.48 -4.89 -6.57
N GLY A 69 13.37 -3.59 -6.46
CA GLY A 69 12.11 -2.86 -6.57
C GLY A 69 11.40 -2.91 -7.93
N ARG A 70 11.96 -3.59 -8.95
CA ARG A 70 11.37 -3.74 -10.28
C ARG A 70 10.49 -5.00 -10.44
N THR A 71 10.50 -5.87 -9.44
CA THR A 71 9.72 -7.12 -9.49
C THR A 71 8.63 -7.17 -8.42
N CYS A 72 8.92 -6.65 -7.23
CA CYS A 72 8.00 -6.59 -6.10
C CYS A 72 8.39 -5.43 -5.18
N ALA A 73 7.39 -4.79 -4.59
CA ALA A 73 7.60 -3.80 -3.55
C ALA A 73 6.46 -3.84 -2.53
N ALA A 74 6.79 -3.65 -1.26
CA ALA A 74 5.83 -3.45 -0.17
C ALA A 74 6.14 -2.12 0.51
N VAL A 75 5.14 -1.24 0.61
CA VAL A 75 5.24 0.07 1.26
C VAL A 75 4.57 -0.04 2.61
N TRP A 76 5.35 0.18 3.65
CA TRP A 76 4.91 0.14 5.04
C TRP A 76 5.06 1.51 5.70
N VAL A 77 4.08 1.88 6.50
CA VAL A 77 4.17 3.01 7.43
C VAL A 77 4.47 2.44 8.81
N PRO A 78 5.62 2.77 9.41
CA PRO A 78 5.94 2.36 10.78
C PRO A 78 4.96 2.92 11.79
N PRO A 79 4.79 2.26 12.96
CA PRO A 79 4.01 2.83 14.06
C PRO A 79 4.62 4.16 14.50
N THR A 80 3.80 5.20 14.59
CA THR A 80 4.18 6.52 15.10
C THR A 80 3.39 6.82 16.37
N GLY A 81 4.01 7.51 17.31
CA GLY A 81 3.32 8.06 18.48
C GLY A 81 2.41 9.22 18.08
N PRO A 82 1.47 9.62 18.96
CA PRO A 82 0.51 10.69 18.66
C PRO A 82 1.16 12.06 18.40
N ASP A 83 2.37 12.29 18.90
CA ASP A 83 3.12 13.54 18.75
C ASP A 83 4.31 13.40 17.76
N GLU A 84 4.45 12.25 17.11
CA GLU A 84 5.53 12.02 16.16
C GLU A 84 5.07 12.38 14.73
N PRO A 85 5.96 12.98 13.92
CA PRO A 85 5.62 13.24 12.52
C PRO A 85 5.39 11.93 11.78
N GLY A 86 4.48 11.96 10.81
CA GLY A 86 4.17 10.84 9.94
C GLY A 86 4.25 11.25 8.46
N PRO A 87 3.81 10.37 7.53
CA PRO A 87 3.71 10.71 6.12
C PRO A 87 2.84 11.95 5.88
N ASP A 88 3.27 12.83 4.98
CA ASP A 88 2.50 14.02 4.62
C ASP A 88 1.37 13.68 3.63
N PHE A 89 0.31 13.07 4.15
CA PHE A 89 -0.86 12.72 3.34
C PHE A 89 -1.59 13.95 2.79
N ALA A 90 -1.47 15.12 3.42
CA ALA A 90 -2.05 16.36 2.92
C ALA A 90 -1.32 16.81 1.65
N ALA A 91 0.02 16.76 1.63
CA ALA A 91 0.80 17.05 0.43
C ALA A 91 0.52 16.03 -0.69
N VAL A 92 0.39 14.73 -0.36
CA VAL A 92 0.00 13.69 -1.34
C VAL A 92 -1.38 14.00 -1.95
N GLY A 93 -2.36 14.35 -1.12
CA GLY A 93 -3.70 14.72 -1.57
C GLY A 93 -3.68 15.95 -2.48
N ALA A 94 -2.96 17.01 -2.10
CA ALA A 94 -2.81 18.22 -2.89
C ALA A 94 -2.13 17.96 -4.25
N ALA A 95 -1.08 17.13 -4.29
CA ALA A 95 -0.40 16.77 -5.52
C ALA A 95 -1.30 15.96 -6.47
N ASN A 96 -2.09 15.03 -5.94
CA ASN A 96 -3.05 14.27 -6.74
C ASN A 96 -4.22 15.14 -7.22
N MET A 97 -4.69 16.08 -6.40
CA MET A 97 -5.74 17.05 -6.80
C MET A 97 -5.23 17.98 -7.89
N ALA A 98 -3.99 18.45 -7.83
CA ALA A 98 -3.37 19.24 -8.88
C ALA A 98 -3.23 18.48 -10.21
N LEU A 99 -3.01 17.16 -10.15
CA LEU A 99 -2.90 16.28 -11.33
C LEU A 99 -4.27 15.97 -11.96
N LEU A 100 -5.30 15.76 -11.15
CA LEU A 100 -6.57 15.12 -11.54
C LEU A 100 -7.77 16.06 -11.49
N GLY A 101 -7.66 17.18 -10.77
CA GLY A 101 -8.69 18.20 -10.62
C GLY A 101 -9.60 18.03 -9.41
N GLU A 102 -10.33 19.09 -9.06
CA GLU A 102 -11.24 19.11 -7.91
C GLU A 102 -12.44 18.17 -8.09
N GLU A 103 -12.98 18.08 -9.31
CA GLU A 103 -14.11 17.21 -9.64
C GLU A 103 -13.76 15.74 -9.33
N TRP A 104 -12.56 15.30 -9.74
CA TRP A 104 -12.08 13.97 -9.40
C TRP A 104 -11.98 13.76 -7.87
N ALA A 105 -11.50 14.76 -7.13
CA ALA A 105 -11.37 14.66 -5.69
C ALA A 105 -12.74 14.45 -5.01
N VAL A 106 -13.76 15.18 -5.46
CA VAL A 106 -15.13 15.04 -4.93
C VAL A 106 -15.74 13.69 -5.31
N GLU A 107 -15.61 13.28 -6.57
CA GLU A 107 -16.29 12.08 -7.07
C GLU A 107 -15.59 10.78 -6.72
N ARG A 108 -14.27 10.78 -6.58
CA ARG A 108 -13.46 9.56 -6.46
C ARG A 108 -12.68 9.47 -5.16
N LEU A 109 -12.14 10.57 -4.65
CA LEU A 109 -11.35 10.55 -3.42
C LEU A 109 -12.23 10.69 -2.17
N ALA A 110 -13.23 11.61 -2.17
CA ALA A 110 -14.10 11.80 -1.02
C ALA A 110 -14.88 10.52 -0.61
N PRO A 111 -15.33 9.64 -1.53
CA PRO A 111 -15.95 8.36 -1.16
C PRO A 111 -15.06 7.41 -0.37
N LEU A 112 -13.73 7.64 -0.31
CA LEU A 112 -12.82 6.85 0.53
C LEU A 112 -12.86 7.25 2.02
N ALA A 113 -13.57 8.32 2.40
CA ALA A 113 -13.64 8.77 3.79
C ALA A 113 -13.97 7.66 4.80
N PRO A 114 -14.92 6.72 4.54
CA PRO A 114 -15.19 5.63 5.47
C PRO A 114 -13.99 4.71 5.73
N LEU A 115 -13.08 4.52 4.76
CA LEU A 115 -11.84 3.78 4.98
C LEU A 115 -10.91 4.54 5.93
N MET A 116 -10.79 5.85 5.75
CA MET A 116 -9.95 6.70 6.61
C MET A 116 -10.50 6.75 8.04
N GLU A 117 -11.82 6.80 8.22
CA GLU A 117 -12.49 6.79 9.52
C GLU A 117 -12.33 5.44 10.24
N ALA A 118 -12.27 4.34 9.50
CA ALA A 118 -12.09 2.99 10.04
C ALA A 118 -10.62 2.66 10.36
N HIS A 119 -9.66 3.52 9.96
CA HIS A 119 -8.24 3.29 10.21
C HIS A 119 -7.93 3.30 11.72
N PRO A 120 -7.20 2.28 12.25
CA PRO A 120 -6.91 2.20 13.67
C PRO A 120 -6.08 3.38 14.18
N VAL A 121 -6.43 3.91 15.37
CA VAL A 121 -5.68 4.99 16.03
C VAL A 121 -4.53 4.50 16.92
N THR A 122 -4.54 3.21 17.30
CA THR A 122 -3.46 2.60 18.06
C THR A 122 -2.20 2.50 17.20
N PRO A 123 -1.00 2.83 17.72
CA PRO A 123 0.25 2.68 16.95
C PRO A 123 0.43 1.27 16.41
N HIS A 124 0.61 1.16 15.10
CA HIS A 124 0.73 -0.12 14.38
C HIS A 124 1.54 0.05 13.09
N TRP A 125 2.02 -1.06 12.56
CA TRP A 125 2.56 -1.10 11.21
C TRP A 125 1.42 -1.12 10.18
N TYR A 126 1.41 -0.20 9.24
CA TYR A 126 0.41 -0.15 8.18
C TYR A 126 1.00 -0.60 6.84
N LEU A 127 0.52 -1.71 6.29
CA LEU A 127 0.83 -2.12 4.92
C LEU A 127 -0.02 -1.32 3.94
N ALA A 128 0.52 -0.19 3.49
CA ALA A 128 -0.18 0.70 2.58
C ALA A 128 -0.32 0.11 1.17
N PHE A 129 0.74 -0.52 0.65
CA PHE A 129 0.73 -1.16 -0.67
C PHE A 129 1.65 -2.38 -0.69
N VAL A 130 1.26 -3.43 -1.40
CA VAL A 130 2.16 -4.50 -1.82
C VAL A 130 1.81 -4.93 -3.24
N GLY A 131 2.78 -4.91 -4.13
CA GLY A 131 2.58 -5.26 -5.53
C GLY A 131 3.70 -6.10 -6.09
N THR A 132 3.34 -7.06 -6.96
CA THR A 132 4.28 -7.89 -7.72
C THR A 132 3.89 -7.84 -9.19
N VAL A 133 4.84 -7.49 -10.07
CA VAL A 133 4.62 -7.48 -11.51
C VAL A 133 4.16 -8.84 -12.01
N ALA A 134 3.34 -8.88 -13.07
CA ALA A 134 2.73 -10.11 -13.55
C ALA A 134 3.75 -11.22 -13.85
N SER A 135 4.89 -10.87 -14.44
CA SER A 135 5.99 -11.80 -14.79
C SER A 135 6.72 -12.43 -13.59
N ALA A 136 6.56 -11.86 -12.38
CA ALA A 136 7.22 -12.32 -11.17
C ALA A 136 6.26 -12.92 -10.12
N ARG A 137 4.97 -12.98 -10.41
CA ARG A 137 3.96 -13.59 -9.52
C ARG A 137 4.22 -15.08 -9.28
N GLY A 138 3.67 -15.61 -8.20
CA GLY A 138 3.82 -17.03 -7.82
C GLY A 138 5.19 -17.41 -7.26
N ARG A 139 6.15 -16.48 -7.16
CA ARG A 139 7.51 -16.71 -6.66
C ARG A 139 7.68 -16.44 -5.16
N GLY A 140 6.62 -16.06 -4.47
CA GLY A 140 6.64 -15.78 -3.02
C GLY A 140 7.26 -14.43 -2.63
N LEU A 141 7.47 -13.50 -3.59
CA LEU A 141 8.15 -12.23 -3.35
C LEU A 141 7.35 -11.33 -2.39
N ALA A 142 6.03 -11.15 -2.61
CA ALA A 142 5.17 -10.40 -1.71
C ALA A 142 5.16 -11.01 -0.29
N SER A 143 5.07 -12.34 -0.18
CA SER A 143 5.18 -13.04 1.11
C SER A 143 6.50 -12.76 1.83
N ALA A 144 7.63 -12.72 1.11
CA ALA A 144 8.92 -12.42 1.71
C ALA A 144 8.96 -10.98 2.27
N CYS A 145 8.46 -9.99 1.49
CA CYS A 145 8.39 -8.60 1.92
C CYS A 145 7.44 -8.42 3.13
N ILE A 146 6.30 -9.13 3.16
CA ILE A 146 5.37 -9.08 4.29
C ILE A 146 6.01 -9.73 5.54
N SER A 147 6.63 -10.91 5.39
CA SER A 147 7.25 -11.64 6.51
C SER A 147 8.35 -10.84 7.19
N GLU A 148 9.12 -10.04 6.45
CA GLU A 148 10.18 -9.21 7.04
C GLU A 148 9.63 -8.23 8.06
N VAL A 149 8.54 -7.53 7.74
CA VAL A 149 7.95 -6.55 8.64
C VAL A 149 7.12 -7.20 9.75
N THR A 150 6.36 -8.28 9.45
CA THR A 150 5.59 -8.97 10.49
C THR A 150 6.49 -9.60 11.56
N ARG A 151 7.70 -10.05 11.20
CA ARG A 151 8.72 -10.49 12.17
C ARG A 151 9.18 -9.34 13.10
N ARG A 152 9.27 -8.12 12.57
CA ARG A 152 9.58 -6.93 13.39
C ARG A 152 8.40 -6.51 14.26
N CYS A 153 7.17 -6.66 13.77
CA CYS A 153 5.97 -6.49 14.60
C CYS A 153 6.04 -7.38 15.84
N ASP A 154 6.39 -8.66 15.67
CA ASP A 154 6.52 -9.62 16.78
C ASP A 154 7.63 -9.23 17.76
N ALA A 155 8.78 -8.80 17.24
CA ALA A 155 9.93 -8.40 18.06
C ALA A 155 9.70 -7.11 18.85
N THR A 156 8.80 -6.21 18.40
CA THR A 156 8.54 -4.91 19.03
C THR A 156 7.18 -4.84 19.74
N GLY A 157 6.37 -5.90 19.68
CA GLY A 157 5.05 -5.95 20.30
C GLY A 157 4.00 -5.05 19.62
N HIS A 158 4.20 -4.64 18.35
CA HIS A 158 3.24 -3.84 17.60
C HIS A 158 2.35 -4.71 16.72
N GLY A 159 1.07 -4.36 16.64
CA GLY A 159 0.16 -4.94 15.64
C GLY A 159 0.48 -4.46 14.22
N ALA A 160 -0.15 -5.09 13.24
CA ALA A 160 -0.11 -4.65 11.86
C ALA A 160 -1.53 -4.59 11.26
N TYR A 161 -1.74 -3.62 10.36
CA TYR A 161 -3.01 -3.35 9.72
C TYR A 161 -2.87 -3.25 8.21
N LEU A 162 -3.92 -3.58 7.48
CA LEU A 162 -4.07 -3.35 6.04
C LEU A 162 -5.53 -3.27 5.62
N GLU A 163 -5.78 -2.59 4.51
CA GLU A 163 -7.02 -2.67 3.74
C GLU A 163 -6.77 -3.53 2.49
N SER A 164 -7.51 -4.64 2.34
CA SER A 164 -7.37 -5.51 1.17
C SER A 164 -8.23 -4.98 0.02
N SER A 165 -7.65 -4.14 -0.85
CA SER A 165 -8.33 -3.54 -2.01
C SER A 165 -8.90 -4.57 -2.98
N ASP A 166 -8.30 -5.76 -3.06
CA ASP A 166 -8.82 -6.93 -3.77
C ASP A 166 -9.05 -8.08 -2.77
N PRO A 167 -10.32 -8.47 -2.50
CA PRO A 167 -10.65 -9.58 -1.60
C PRO A 167 -9.99 -10.91 -1.97
N ALA A 168 -9.59 -11.11 -3.23
CA ALA A 168 -8.86 -12.29 -3.66
C ALA A 168 -7.48 -12.43 -2.99
N ASN A 169 -6.94 -11.34 -2.43
CA ASN A 169 -5.68 -11.33 -1.72
C ASN A 169 -5.81 -11.69 -0.22
N VAL A 170 -7.01 -11.73 0.35
CA VAL A 170 -7.24 -12.09 1.77
C VAL A 170 -6.50 -13.37 2.18
N PRO A 171 -6.54 -14.49 1.41
CA PRO A 171 -5.81 -15.70 1.78
C PRO A 171 -4.28 -15.54 1.82
N LEU A 172 -3.71 -14.56 1.10
CA LEU A 172 -2.29 -14.21 1.22
C LEU A 172 -2.01 -13.63 2.60
N TYR A 173 -2.79 -12.65 3.03
CA TYR A 173 -2.58 -11.98 4.31
C TYR A 173 -2.88 -12.89 5.51
N GLU A 174 -3.90 -13.76 5.42
CA GLU A 174 -4.20 -14.77 6.44
C GLU A 174 -3.00 -15.69 6.73
N ARG A 175 -2.25 -16.09 5.69
CA ARG A 175 -1.02 -16.89 5.88
C ARG A 175 0.07 -16.15 6.67
N HIS A 176 0.01 -14.82 6.73
CA HIS A 176 0.90 -13.99 7.54
C HIS A 176 0.30 -13.61 8.91
N GLY A 177 -0.86 -14.19 9.24
CA GLY A 177 -1.51 -14.03 10.54
C GLY A 177 -2.46 -12.84 10.65
N PHE A 178 -2.77 -12.18 9.55
CA PHE A 178 -3.85 -11.20 9.51
C PHE A 178 -5.22 -11.89 9.55
N CYS A 179 -6.19 -11.25 10.20
CA CYS A 179 -7.58 -11.67 10.21
C CYS A 179 -8.45 -10.51 9.74
N VAL A 180 -9.51 -10.79 8.98
CA VAL A 180 -10.53 -9.80 8.65
C VAL A 180 -11.26 -9.40 9.93
N THR A 181 -11.24 -8.12 10.27
CA THR A 181 -11.92 -7.57 11.44
C THR A 181 -13.23 -6.88 11.10
N SER A 182 -13.31 -6.30 9.92
CA SER A 182 -14.51 -5.66 9.38
C SER A 182 -14.39 -5.46 7.87
N GLU A 183 -15.42 -4.93 7.25
CA GLU A 183 -15.44 -4.56 5.83
C GLU A 183 -16.04 -3.16 5.68
N VAL A 184 -15.50 -2.39 4.74
CA VAL A 184 -16.02 -1.07 4.35
C VAL A 184 -16.40 -1.10 2.88
N THR A 185 -17.63 -0.72 2.57
CA THR A 185 -18.08 -0.53 1.19
C THR A 185 -17.88 0.94 0.80
N ILE A 186 -17.05 1.20 -0.19
CA ILE A 186 -16.86 2.54 -0.75
C ILE A 186 -18.15 2.93 -1.49
N PRO A 187 -18.76 4.10 -1.20
CA PRO A 187 -19.94 4.57 -1.94
C PRO A 187 -19.69 4.60 -3.45
N GLY A 188 -20.44 3.80 -4.20
CA GLY A 188 -20.27 3.63 -5.66
C GLY A 188 -19.02 2.83 -6.08
N GLY A 189 -18.31 2.27 -5.15
CA GLY A 189 -17.07 1.52 -5.35
C GLY A 189 -17.10 0.10 -4.75
N PRO A 190 -15.93 -0.55 -4.63
CA PRO A 190 -15.82 -1.89 -4.10
C PRO A 190 -16.00 -1.97 -2.58
N THR A 191 -16.23 -3.19 -2.07
CA THR A 191 -16.12 -3.52 -0.64
C THR A 191 -14.70 -3.96 -0.34
N VAL A 192 -14.13 -3.41 0.74
CA VAL A 192 -12.74 -3.57 1.14
C VAL A 192 -12.67 -4.23 2.51
N PRO A 193 -12.16 -5.48 2.62
CA PRO A 193 -11.84 -6.09 3.90
C PRO A 193 -10.77 -5.31 4.65
N LEU A 194 -11.01 -5.02 5.93
CA LEU A 194 -10.05 -4.46 6.87
C LEU A 194 -9.45 -5.59 7.68
N MET A 195 -8.12 -5.66 7.73
CA MET A 195 -7.45 -6.79 8.34
C MET A 195 -6.45 -6.33 9.41
N TRP A 196 -6.45 -7.04 10.52
CA TRP A 196 -5.56 -6.82 11.65
C TRP A 196 -4.75 -8.07 11.95
N ARG A 197 -3.52 -7.87 12.42
CA ARG A 197 -2.63 -8.90 12.94
C ARG A 197 -2.09 -8.47 14.29
N ASP A 198 -2.33 -9.28 15.33
CA ASP A 198 -1.67 -9.10 16.61
C ASP A 198 -0.20 -9.57 16.56
N PRO A 199 0.71 -8.97 17.37
CA PRO A 199 2.08 -9.49 17.54
C PRO A 199 2.04 -10.89 18.17
N ARG A 200 3.04 -11.72 17.86
CA ARG A 200 3.15 -13.11 18.32
C ARG A 200 4.41 -13.34 19.15
#